data_699cb924bdc47b40787294bc4adb5102
#
_entry.id   699cb924bdc47b40787294bc4adb5102
#
_cell.length_a   1.000
_cell.length_b   1.000
_cell.length_c   1.000
_cell.angle_alpha   90.00
_cell.angle_beta   90.00
_cell.angle_gamma   90.00
#
_symmetry.space_group_name_H-M   'P 1'
#
loop_
_entity.id
_entity.type
_entity.pdbx_description
1 polymer ?
#
loop_
_entity_poly.entity_id
_entity_poly.type
_entity_poly.pdbx_seq_one_letter_code
_entity_poly.pdbx_strand_id
1 'polypeptide(L)'
;AVAVASANDAAVIVAEHLAGTEEAFVARMNQRAKELGMENTTFKNPHGLDEEGHETTAMDLAILSRHAVTVPHLLDYTKIYMQEFRGGKNMLTNFNKLVYLYPGCDGLKTGHTSKSGYCISATAERDGSRFVVVLMGAETPDQRQNDAWRLLDWCFANFRSLKILEKDECVGQARVLKGRTDTVGFMPERPVAVTLTKADKGEVRRTIVL
;
A
#
# COMPACT_ATOMS: atom_id res chain seq x y z
N ALA A 1 -4.60 -9.81 13.99
CA ALA A 1 -5.24 -8.80 14.87
C ALA A 1 -4.95 -7.38 14.36
N VAL A 2 -3.69 -6.97 14.14
CA VAL A 2 -3.32 -5.60 13.72
C VAL A 2 -4.03 -5.17 12.43
N ALA A 3 -3.92 -5.97 11.36
CA ALA A 3 -4.47 -5.61 10.05
C ALA A 3 -6.01 -5.62 10.03
N VAL A 4 -6.65 -6.57 10.72
CA VAL A 4 -8.11 -6.78 10.67
C VAL A 4 -8.82 -5.95 11.74
N ALA A 5 -8.46 -6.14 13.01
CA ALA A 5 -9.17 -5.53 14.14
C ALA A 5 -8.49 -4.27 14.70
N SER A 6 -7.41 -3.81 14.06
CA SER A 6 -6.68 -2.61 14.50
C SER A 6 -6.26 -2.65 15.99
N ALA A 7 -5.82 -3.83 16.46
CA ALA A 7 -5.48 -4.06 17.86
C ALA A 7 -4.16 -3.34 18.21
N ASN A 8 -4.23 -2.34 19.08
CA ASN A 8 -3.08 -1.51 19.50
C ASN A 8 -2.08 -2.34 20.32
N ASP A 9 -2.55 -3.16 21.25
CA ASP A 9 -1.75 -4.09 22.04
C ASP A 9 -0.94 -5.05 21.15
N ALA A 10 -1.58 -5.58 20.10
CA ALA A 10 -0.89 -6.45 19.15
C ALA A 10 0.17 -5.69 18.33
N ALA A 11 -0.02 -4.40 18.04
CA ALA A 11 0.98 -3.59 17.37
C ALA A 11 2.21 -3.38 18.26
N VAL A 12 2.03 -3.11 19.55
CA VAL A 12 3.12 -3.01 20.53
C VAL A 12 3.89 -4.32 20.66
N ILE A 13 3.18 -5.44 20.83
CA ILE A 13 3.81 -6.77 20.92
C ILE A 13 4.67 -7.07 19.68
N VAL A 14 4.17 -6.76 18.49
CA VAL A 14 4.95 -6.96 17.24
C VAL A 14 6.16 -6.03 17.21
N ALA A 15 6.01 -4.77 17.63
CA ALA A 15 7.11 -3.80 17.68
C ALA A 15 8.23 -4.26 18.62
N GLU A 16 7.89 -4.67 19.84
CA GLU A 16 8.84 -5.19 20.82
C GLU A 16 9.52 -6.48 20.35
N HIS A 17 8.74 -7.39 19.75
CA HIS A 17 9.31 -8.65 19.20
C HIS A 17 10.35 -8.38 18.10
N LEU A 18 10.11 -7.40 17.23
CA LEU A 18 10.98 -7.10 16.09
C LEU A 18 12.17 -6.22 16.42
N ALA A 19 12.06 -5.37 17.44
CA ALA A 19 13.07 -4.36 17.73
C ALA A 19 13.56 -4.34 19.19
N GLY A 20 12.99 -5.19 20.04
CA GLY A 20 13.32 -5.28 21.47
C GLY A 20 12.57 -4.28 22.34
N THR A 21 12.30 -3.07 21.85
CA THR A 21 11.47 -2.07 22.53
C THR A 21 10.60 -1.30 21.53
N GLU A 22 9.56 -0.67 22.03
CA GLU A 22 8.67 0.19 21.23
C GLU A 22 9.42 1.37 20.62
N GLU A 23 10.29 2.04 21.38
CA GLU A 23 11.10 3.16 20.93
C GLU A 23 12.06 2.76 19.79
N ALA A 24 12.70 1.59 19.91
CA ALA A 24 13.59 1.09 18.87
C ALA A 24 12.82 0.77 17.58
N PHE A 25 11.57 0.28 17.70
CA PHE A 25 10.71 0.05 16.53
C PHE A 25 10.27 1.35 15.89
N VAL A 26 9.87 2.35 16.68
CA VAL A 26 9.52 3.70 16.20
C VAL A 26 10.70 4.36 15.48
N ALA A 27 11.93 4.19 15.97
CA ALA A 27 13.11 4.66 15.27
C ALA A 27 13.25 4.02 13.87
N ARG A 28 12.99 2.69 13.75
CA ARG A 28 12.96 2.01 12.44
C ARG A 28 11.82 2.51 11.54
N MET A 29 10.63 2.78 12.10
CA MET A 29 9.52 3.36 11.34
C MET A 29 9.90 4.70 10.75
N ASN A 30 10.51 5.60 11.54
CA ASN A 30 10.95 6.92 11.08
C ASN A 30 12.09 6.83 10.05
N GLN A 31 13.04 5.91 10.24
CA GLN A 31 14.07 5.66 9.23
C GLN A 31 13.44 5.19 7.92
N ARG A 32 12.49 4.25 7.99
CA ARG A 32 11.79 3.73 6.81
C ARG A 32 10.98 4.80 6.10
N ALA A 33 10.32 5.68 6.84
CA ALA A 33 9.61 6.82 6.27
C ALA A 33 10.55 7.72 5.44
N LYS A 34 11.73 8.04 5.95
CA LYS A 34 12.76 8.81 5.22
C LYS A 34 13.24 8.09 3.95
N GLU A 35 13.52 6.79 4.04
CA GLU A 35 13.93 5.97 2.89
C GLU A 35 12.87 5.93 1.78
N LEU A 36 11.60 6.00 2.15
CA LEU A 36 10.48 6.04 1.20
C LEU A 36 10.19 7.44 0.65
N GLY A 37 10.83 8.50 1.20
CA GLY A 37 10.59 9.89 0.80
C GLY A 37 9.35 10.51 1.45
N MET A 38 8.94 10.01 2.62
CA MET A 38 7.84 10.58 3.42
C MET A 38 8.37 11.76 4.24
N GLU A 39 8.47 12.92 3.60
CA GLU A 39 9.17 14.09 4.16
C GLU A 39 8.41 14.79 5.30
N ASN A 40 7.11 14.58 5.39
CA ASN A 40 6.22 15.24 6.36
C ASN A 40 5.62 14.23 7.35
N THR A 41 6.35 13.15 7.65
CA THR A 41 5.89 12.10 8.55
C THR A 41 6.85 11.89 9.70
N THR A 42 6.30 11.89 10.90
CA THR A 42 7.00 11.51 12.13
C THR A 42 6.12 10.57 12.94
N PHE A 43 6.63 9.38 13.19
CA PHE A 43 5.99 8.40 14.07
C PHE A 43 6.51 8.56 15.50
N LYS A 44 5.61 8.45 16.49
CA LYS A 44 5.92 8.46 17.93
C LYS A 44 5.60 7.12 18.59
N ASN A 45 4.67 6.36 18.02
CA ASN A 45 4.27 5.05 18.51
C ASN A 45 3.87 4.13 17.32
N PRO A 46 3.79 2.80 17.50
CA PRO A 46 3.48 1.86 16.42
C PRO A 46 1.97 1.68 16.17
N HIS A 47 1.11 2.22 17.03
CA HIS A 47 -0.33 1.97 17.02
C HIS A 47 -1.16 3.15 16.52
N GLY A 48 -0.59 4.37 16.44
CA GLY A 48 -1.24 5.52 15.84
C GLY A 48 -2.17 6.31 16.78
N LEU A 49 -2.08 6.14 18.10
CA LEU A 49 -2.77 7.01 19.03
C LEU A 49 -2.13 8.41 19.05
N ASP A 50 -2.94 9.41 19.40
CA ASP A 50 -2.50 10.80 19.45
C ASP A 50 -1.33 11.00 20.41
N GLU A 51 -0.27 11.59 19.89
CA GLU A 51 0.92 11.99 20.63
C GLU A 51 1.49 13.27 20.00
N GLU A 52 2.14 14.11 20.77
CA GLU A 52 2.71 15.35 20.25
C GLU A 52 3.80 15.06 19.20
N GLY A 53 3.65 15.66 18.03
CA GLY A 53 4.57 15.44 16.89
C GLY A 53 4.37 14.09 16.18
N HIS A 54 3.31 13.32 16.46
CA HIS A 54 2.90 12.17 15.66
C HIS A 54 2.05 12.66 14.51
N GLU A 55 2.68 12.86 13.36
CA GLU A 55 2.04 13.53 12.22
C GLU A 55 2.43 12.91 10.88
N THR A 56 1.56 13.08 9.90
CA THR A 56 1.75 12.64 8.52
C THR A 56 0.88 13.46 7.57
N THR A 57 1.03 13.22 6.26
CA THR A 57 0.19 13.79 5.21
C THR A 57 -0.48 12.69 4.39
N ALA A 58 -1.56 13.05 3.68
CA ALA A 58 -2.20 12.12 2.74
C ALA A 58 -1.24 11.66 1.63
N MET A 59 -0.33 12.53 1.18
CA MET A 59 0.69 12.20 0.19
C MET A 59 1.69 11.18 0.74
N ASP A 60 2.22 11.39 1.93
CA ASP A 60 3.17 10.47 2.55
C ASP A 60 2.53 9.09 2.79
N LEU A 61 1.27 9.06 3.26
CA LEU A 61 0.54 7.81 3.39
C LEU A 61 0.25 7.14 2.02
N ALA A 62 0.08 7.90 0.95
CA ALA A 62 -0.04 7.32 -0.39
C ALA A 62 1.29 6.72 -0.86
N ILE A 63 2.43 7.36 -0.57
CA ILE A 63 3.78 6.83 -0.81
C ILE A 63 3.98 5.51 -0.06
N LEU A 64 3.67 5.51 1.24
CA LEU A 64 3.75 4.30 2.08
C LEU A 64 2.86 3.19 1.54
N SER A 65 1.62 3.52 1.21
CA SER A 65 0.63 2.55 0.72
C SER A 65 1.02 1.95 -0.62
N ARG A 66 1.58 2.77 -1.54
CA ARG A 66 2.12 2.29 -2.81
C ARG A 66 3.28 1.31 -2.61
N HIS A 67 4.11 1.52 -1.61
CA HIS A 67 5.14 0.56 -1.23
C HIS A 67 4.51 -0.68 -0.56
N ALA A 68 3.58 -0.49 0.36
CA ALA A 68 2.95 -1.56 1.12
C ALA A 68 2.30 -2.62 0.21
N VAL A 69 1.62 -2.21 -0.87
CA VAL A 69 0.99 -3.16 -1.81
C VAL A 69 2.00 -4.05 -2.56
N THR A 70 3.29 -3.72 -2.54
CA THR A 70 4.35 -4.56 -3.12
C THR A 70 4.96 -5.54 -2.13
N VAL A 71 4.61 -5.43 -0.83
CA VAL A 71 5.13 -6.34 0.20
C VAL A 71 4.42 -7.69 0.09
N PRO A 72 5.17 -8.79 -0.08
CA PRO A 72 4.58 -10.12 -0.21
C PRO A 72 3.65 -10.44 0.96
N HIS A 73 2.52 -11.06 0.68
CA HIS A 73 1.51 -11.51 1.64
C HIS A 73 0.80 -10.42 2.47
N LEU A 74 1.15 -9.14 2.35
CA LEU A 74 0.46 -8.10 3.11
C LEU A 74 -1.04 -8.04 2.77
N LEU A 75 -1.36 -8.07 1.48
CA LEU A 75 -2.74 -8.02 1.01
C LEU A 75 -3.54 -9.27 1.40
N ASP A 76 -2.88 -10.41 1.64
CA ASP A 76 -3.56 -11.62 2.14
C ASP A 76 -4.19 -11.39 3.51
N TYR A 77 -3.60 -10.51 4.33
CA TYR A 77 -4.14 -10.15 5.65
C TYR A 77 -5.09 -8.96 5.58
N THR A 78 -4.80 -7.93 4.78
CA THR A 78 -5.60 -6.70 4.75
C THR A 78 -6.95 -6.90 4.07
N LYS A 79 -7.08 -7.86 3.14
CA LYS A 79 -8.34 -8.23 2.49
C LYS A 79 -9.31 -9.03 3.36
N ILE A 80 -8.86 -9.55 4.52
CA ILE A 80 -9.72 -10.32 5.42
C ILE A 80 -10.78 -9.40 6.01
N TYR A 81 -12.05 -9.68 5.75
CA TYR A 81 -13.16 -8.95 6.36
C TYR A 81 -13.49 -9.48 7.76
N MET A 82 -13.59 -10.79 7.92
CA MET A 82 -13.87 -11.43 9.20
C MET A 82 -12.96 -12.66 9.40
N GLN A 83 -12.47 -12.85 10.61
CA GLN A 83 -11.59 -13.96 10.97
C GLN A 83 -11.88 -14.47 12.38
N GLU A 84 -12.07 -15.75 12.51
CA GLU A 84 -12.08 -16.41 13.83
C GLU A 84 -10.73 -16.28 14.50
N PHE A 85 -10.74 -16.03 15.81
CA PHE A 85 -9.57 -15.82 16.63
C PHE A 85 -9.67 -16.61 17.94
N ARG A 86 -8.54 -17.09 18.44
CA ARG A 86 -8.43 -17.89 19.67
C ARG A 86 -9.35 -19.12 19.68
N GLY A 87 -9.33 -19.91 18.60
CA GLY A 87 -10.12 -21.14 18.51
C GLY A 87 -11.62 -20.88 18.44
N GLY A 88 -12.05 -19.82 17.78
CA GLY A 88 -13.46 -19.47 17.57
C GLY A 88 -14.10 -18.71 18.74
N LYS A 89 -13.34 -18.42 19.82
CA LYS A 89 -13.87 -17.66 20.96
C LYS A 89 -14.17 -16.19 20.65
N ASN A 90 -13.51 -15.64 19.65
CA ASN A 90 -13.68 -14.25 19.24
C ASN A 90 -13.76 -14.17 17.71
N MET A 91 -14.48 -13.17 17.21
CA MET A 91 -14.52 -12.82 15.80
C MET A 91 -13.83 -11.48 15.62
N LEU A 92 -12.78 -11.43 14.79
CA LEU A 92 -12.17 -10.17 14.36
C LEU A 92 -12.91 -9.67 13.11
N THR A 93 -13.28 -8.40 13.09
CA THR A 93 -13.94 -7.76 11.94
C THR A 93 -13.12 -6.58 11.47
N ASN A 94 -12.93 -6.46 10.18
CA ASN A 94 -12.17 -5.38 9.57
C ASN A 94 -13.00 -4.08 9.58
N PHE A 95 -12.40 -3.00 10.08
CA PHE A 95 -13.02 -1.67 10.03
C PHE A 95 -13.05 -1.08 8.62
N ASN A 96 -12.24 -1.60 7.70
CA ASN A 96 -12.33 -1.27 6.28
C ASN A 96 -13.41 -2.11 5.61
N LYS A 97 -14.66 -1.64 5.64
CA LYS A 97 -15.79 -2.33 5.01
C LYS A 97 -15.67 -2.42 3.48
N LEU A 98 -14.80 -1.61 2.84
CA LEU A 98 -14.60 -1.67 1.39
C LEU A 98 -14.03 -3.01 0.94
N VAL A 99 -13.29 -3.72 1.79
CA VAL A 99 -12.79 -5.08 1.45
C VAL A 99 -13.91 -6.10 1.23
N TYR A 100 -15.10 -5.82 1.72
CA TYR A 100 -16.30 -6.63 1.50
C TYR A 100 -17.24 -6.01 0.47
N LEU A 101 -17.37 -4.68 0.48
CA LEU A 101 -18.40 -3.97 -0.29
C LEU A 101 -17.92 -3.51 -1.66
N TYR A 102 -16.63 -3.18 -1.81
CA TYR A 102 -16.10 -2.59 -3.04
C TYR A 102 -15.39 -3.64 -3.88
N PRO A 103 -15.84 -3.91 -5.13
CA PRO A 103 -15.23 -4.91 -5.99
C PRO A 103 -13.73 -4.63 -6.23
N GLY A 104 -12.89 -5.63 -5.96
CA GLY A 104 -11.44 -5.56 -6.12
C GLY A 104 -10.69 -4.91 -4.97
N CYS A 105 -11.37 -4.43 -3.91
CA CYS A 105 -10.69 -3.89 -2.74
C CYS A 105 -10.08 -5.00 -1.89
N ASP A 106 -8.78 -4.89 -1.59
CA ASP A 106 -8.01 -5.86 -0.82
C ASP A 106 -7.19 -5.23 0.33
N GLY A 107 -7.46 -4.00 0.66
CA GLY A 107 -6.81 -3.30 1.78
C GLY A 107 -7.09 -1.81 1.81
N LEU A 108 -6.30 -1.07 2.54
CA LEU A 108 -5.20 -1.42 3.44
C LEU A 108 -5.63 -1.27 4.90
N LYS A 109 -5.78 -0.01 5.36
CA LYS A 109 -5.96 0.28 6.79
C LYS A 109 -6.84 1.50 7.03
N THR A 110 -7.66 1.42 8.07
CA THR A 110 -8.41 2.56 8.61
C THR A 110 -7.78 3.06 9.89
N GLY A 111 -7.97 4.33 10.20
CA GLY A 111 -7.60 4.94 11.47
C GLY A 111 -8.68 5.90 11.97
N HIS A 112 -8.68 6.15 13.26
CA HIS A 112 -9.51 7.17 13.88
C HIS A 112 -8.91 7.62 15.21
N THR A 113 -8.80 8.92 15.38
CA THR A 113 -8.60 9.56 16.68
C THR A 113 -9.49 10.81 16.76
N SER A 114 -9.67 11.34 17.97
CA SER A 114 -10.45 12.57 18.13
C SER A 114 -9.83 13.78 17.43
N LYS A 115 -8.50 13.79 17.23
CA LYS A 115 -7.78 14.87 16.53
C LYS A 115 -7.74 14.67 15.02
N SER A 116 -7.49 13.45 14.56
CA SER A 116 -7.32 13.17 13.12
C SER A 116 -8.63 12.92 12.38
N GLY A 117 -9.75 12.73 13.07
CA GLY A 117 -11.00 12.28 12.45
C GLY A 117 -10.89 10.86 11.88
N TYR A 118 -11.80 10.49 10.98
CA TYR A 118 -11.80 9.18 10.36
C TYR A 118 -10.91 9.18 9.11
N CYS A 119 -9.92 8.29 9.11
CA CYS A 119 -8.92 8.15 8.04
C CYS A 119 -8.96 6.77 7.40
N ILE A 120 -8.55 6.68 6.15
CA ILE A 120 -8.40 5.43 5.42
C ILE A 120 -7.31 5.54 4.36
N SER A 121 -6.49 4.51 4.27
CA SER A 121 -5.80 4.13 3.05
C SER A 121 -6.49 2.90 2.49
N ALA A 122 -7.01 2.99 1.27
CA ALA A 122 -7.65 1.87 0.59
C ALA A 122 -6.93 1.57 -0.73
N THR A 123 -6.94 0.30 -1.13
CA THR A 123 -6.43 -0.14 -2.42
C THR A 123 -7.41 -1.11 -3.06
N ALA A 124 -7.52 -1.01 -4.38
CA ALA A 124 -8.32 -1.93 -5.18
C ALA A 124 -7.63 -2.21 -6.51
N GLU A 125 -7.83 -3.43 -7.02
CA GLU A 125 -7.33 -3.86 -8.33
C GLU A 125 -8.47 -4.38 -9.19
N ARG A 126 -8.52 -3.89 -10.44
CA ARG A 126 -9.44 -4.37 -11.50
C ARG A 126 -8.73 -4.32 -12.84
N ASP A 127 -8.90 -5.33 -13.64
CA ASP A 127 -8.38 -5.40 -15.02
C ASP A 127 -6.88 -5.04 -15.11
N GLY A 128 -6.08 -5.52 -14.15
CA GLY A 128 -4.64 -5.25 -14.08
C GLY A 128 -4.27 -3.82 -13.69
N SER A 129 -5.24 -2.99 -13.33
CA SER A 129 -5.00 -1.63 -12.81
C SER A 129 -5.24 -1.60 -11.32
N ARG A 130 -4.22 -1.22 -10.55
CA ARG A 130 -4.30 -1.04 -9.10
C ARG A 130 -4.23 0.44 -8.75
N PHE A 131 -5.14 0.88 -7.89
CA PHE A 131 -5.13 2.23 -7.34
C PHE A 131 -5.07 2.20 -5.82
N VAL A 132 -4.44 3.23 -5.27
CA VAL A 132 -4.42 3.54 -3.85
C VAL A 132 -5.07 4.89 -3.66
N VAL A 133 -5.98 4.98 -2.70
CA VAL A 133 -6.60 6.23 -2.27
C VAL A 133 -6.38 6.44 -0.78
N VAL A 134 -6.08 7.67 -0.40
CA VAL A 134 -5.89 8.06 1.00
C VAL A 134 -6.81 9.22 1.31
N LEU A 135 -7.57 9.07 2.40
CA LEU A 135 -8.44 10.09 2.96
C LEU A 135 -8.10 10.29 4.42
N MET A 136 -8.09 11.54 4.84
CA MET A 136 -7.84 11.93 6.23
C MET A 136 -8.88 12.95 6.66
N GLY A 137 -9.26 12.91 7.94
CA GLY A 137 -10.08 13.95 8.53
C GLY A 137 -11.57 13.90 8.20
N ALA A 138 -12.14 12.76 7.80
CA ALA A 138 -13.58 12.65 7.63
C ALA A 138 -14.30 12.75 8.98
N GLU A 139 -15.48 13.35 9.00
CA GLU A 139 -16.26 13.57 10.22
C GLU A 139 -16.93 12.29 10.73
N THR A 140 -17.26 11.38 9.82
CA THR A 140 -17.95 10.13 10.14
C THR A 140 -17.32 8.93 9.43
N PRO A 141 -17.47 7.70 9.97
CA PRO A 141 -17.01 6.49 9.29
C PRO A 141 -17.70 6.27 7.94
N ASP A 142 -18.95 6.69 7.79
CA ASP A 142 -19.70 6.53 6.55
C ASP A 142 -19.21 7.54 5.49
N GLN A 143 -18.92 8.77 5.87
CA GLN A 143 -18.30 9.76 4.98
C GLN A 143 -16.95 9.24 4.47
N ARG A 144 -16.05 8.81 5.38
CA ARG A 144 -14.77 8.20 5.01
C ARG A 144 -14.93 7.09 3.98
N GLN A 145 -15.89 6.19 4.20
CA GLN A 145 -16.13 5.06 3.30
C GLN A 145 -16.68 5.51 1.95
N ASN A 146 -17.66 6.40 1.94
CA ASN A 146 -18.29 6.90 0.71
C ASN A 146 -17.31 7.70 -0.16
N ASP A 147 -16.49 8.53 0.47
CA ASP A 147 -15.50 9.34 -0.25
C ASP A 147 -14.37 8.48 -0.81
N ALA A 148 -13.92 7.45 -0.07
CA ALA A 148 -12.96 6.48 -0.59
C ALA A 148 -13.52 5.68 -1.76
N TRP A 149 -14.80 5.28 -1.68
CA TRP A 149 -15.51 4.64 -2.78
C TRP A 149 -15.54 5.50 -4.04
N ARG A 150 -15.97 6.76 -3.91
CA ARG A 150 -16.03 7.73 -5.03
C ARG A 150 -14.67 7.98 -5.65
N LEU A 151 -13.61 8.10 -4.84
CA LEU A 151 -12.25 8.27 -5.34
C LEU A 151 -11.77 7.04 -6.12
N LEU A 152 -12.03 5.83 -5.63
CA LEU A 152 -11.70 4.60 -6.35
C LEU A 152 -12.47 4.53 -7.69
N ASP A 153 -13.78 4.83 -7.67
CA ASP A 153 -14.58 4.86 -8.90
C ASP A 153 -14.04 5.89 -9.89
N TRP A 154 -13.65 7.07 -9.40
CA TRP A 154 -13.05 8.10 -10.24
C TRP A 154 -11.71 7.62 -10.85
N CYS A 155 -10.86 6.96 -10.05
CA CYS A 155 -9.61 6.39 -10.56
C CYS A 155 -9.88 5.37 -11.67
N PHE A 156 -10.76 4.39 -11.44
CA PHE A 156 -11.09 3.37 -12.44
C PHE A 156 -11.84 3.92 -13.66
N ALA A 157 -12.62 4.99 -13.50
CA ALA A 157 -13.28 5.64 -14.63
C ALA A 157 -12.29 6.37 -15.54
N ASN A 158 -11.26 7.02 -14.96
CA ASN A 158 -10.40 7.94 -15.69
C ASN A 158 -9.04 7.38 -16.08
N PHE A 159 -8.54 6.34 -15.39
CA PHE A 159 -7.20 5.80 -15.60
C PHE A 159 -7.22 4.31 -15.93
N ARG A 160 -6.14 3.87 -16.55
CA ARG A 160 -5.81 2.46 -16.79
C ARG A 160 -4.33 2.25 -16.68
N SER A 161 -3.91 1.06 -16.25
CA SER A 161 -2.52 0.62 -16.34
C SER A 161 -2.31 -0.14 -17.65
N LEU A 162 -1.29 0.24 -18.37
CA LEU A 162 -0.82 -0.48 -19.55
C LEU A 162 0.48 -1.19 -19.19
N LYS A 163 0.47 -2.51 -19.26
CA LYS A 163 1.68 -3.30 -19.09
C LYS A 163 2.58 -3.13 -20.31
N ILE A 164 3.84 -2.75 -20.08
CA ILE A 164 4.83 -2.45 -21.10
C ILE A 164 5.81 -3.61 -21.26
N LEU A 165 6.21 -4.26 -20.15
CA LEU A 165 7.16 -5.37 -20.12
C LEU A 165 6.72 -6.41 -19.09
N GLU A 166 6.87 -7.67 -19.42
CA GLU A 166 6.79 -8.78 -18.46
C GLU A 166 8.14 -9.00 -17.77
N LYS A 167 8.10 -9.55 -16.56
CA LYS A 167 9.31 -9.83 -15.78
C LYS A 167 10.36 -10.67 -16.55
N ASP A 168 9.91 -11.64 -17.30
CA ASP A 168 10.80 -12.59 -18.00
C ASP A 168 10.96 -12.25 -19.49
N GLU A 169 10.52 -11.09 -19.95
CA GLU A 169 10.66 -10.61 -21.32
C GLU A 169 12.10 -10.18 -21.60
N CYS A 170 12.79 -10.88 -22.51
CA CYS A 170 14.13 -10.47 -22.93
C CYS A 170 14.03 -9.19 -23.76
N VAL A 171 14.56 -8.09 -23.23
CA VAL A 171 14.45 -6.75 -23.82
C VAL A 171 15.67 -6.33 -24.63
N GLY A 172 16.74 -7.12 -24.58
CA GLY A 172 17.97 -6.86 -25.31
C GLY A 172 19.06 -7.86 -24.95
N GLN A 173 20.17 -7.80 -25.67
CA GLN A 173 21.34 -8.63 -25.41
C GLN A 173 22.61 -7.78 -25.40
N ALA A 174 23.56 -8.11 -24.53
CA ALA A 174 24.88 -7.54 -24.51
C ALA A 174 25.94 -8.62 -24.79
N ARG A 175 27.01 -8.21 -25.46
CA ARG A 175 28.18 -9.07 -25.68
C ARG A 175 28.96 -9.19 -24.37
N VAL A 176 29.35 -10.42 -24.02
CA VAL A 176 30.18 -10.70 -22.85
C VAL A 176 31.60 -10.96 -23.29
N LEU A 177 32.53 -10.12 -22.82
CA LEU A 177 33.95 -10.30 -23.06
C LEU A 177 34.53 -11.28 -22.03
N LYS A 178 35.18 -12.35 -22.50
CA LYS A 178 35.81 -13.39 -21.66
C LYS A 178 34.82 -14.15 -20.77
N GLY A 179 33.54 -14.22 -21.17
CA GLY A 179 32.53 -15.02 -20.49
C GLY A 179 32.47 -16.47 -21.00
N ARG A 180 31.65 -17.29 -20.33
CA ARG A 180 31.34 -18.66 -20.81
C ARG A 180 30.37 -18.66 -22.00
N THR A 181 29.65 -17.57 -22.19
CA THR A 181 28.74 -17.31 -23.32
C THR A 181 29.12 -16.01 -23.98
N ASP A 182 28.88 -15.89 -25.27
CA ASP A 182 29.19 -14.67 -26.03
C ASP A 182 28.22 -13.53 -25.81
N THR A 183 27.01 -13.85 -25.35
CA THR A 183 25.96 -12.86 -25.09
C THR A 183 25.18 -13.18 -23.79
N VAL A 184 24.64 -12.14 -23.18
CA VAL A 184 23.69 -12.22 -22.04
C VAL A 184 22.44 -11.40 -22.36
N GLY A 185 21.28 -11.99 -22.09
CA GLY A 185 20.00 -11.30 -22.22
C GLY A 185 19.68 -10.42 -21.02
N PHE A 186 19.04 -9.29 -21.27
CA PHE A 186 18.49 -8.42 -20.21
C PHE A 186 17.00 -8.66 -20.08
N MET A 187 16.56 -8.81 -18.83
CA MET A 187 15.15 -8.93 -18.47
C MET A 187 14.85 -7.95 -17.34
N PRO A 188 13.66 -7.34 -17.29
CA PRO A 188 13.31 -6.50 -16.17
C PRO A 188 13.17 -7.33 -14.88
N GLU A 189 13.66 -6.84 -13.77
CA GLU A 189 13.55 -7.48 -12.45
C GLU A 189 12.09 -7.67 -12.01
N ARG A 190 11.21 -6.80 -12.49
CA ARG A 190 9.76 -6.81 -12.24
C ARG A 190 9.01 -6.35 -13.49
N PRO A 191 7.72 -6.69 -13.62
CA PRO A 191 6.89 -6.16 -14.70
C PRO A 191 6.89 -4.63 -14.69
N VAL A 192 6.95 -4.03 -15.87
CA VAL A 192 6.88 -2.57 -16.02
C VAL A 192 5.53 -2.20 -16.58
N ALA A 193 4.83 -1.31 -15.89
CA ALA A 193 3.56 -0.76 -16.34
C ALA A 193 3.56 0.77 -16.21
N VAL A 194 2.76 1.43 -17.04
CA VAL A 194 2.51 2.86 -16.97
C VAL A 194 1.03 3.11 -16.75
N THR A 195 0.71 4.10 -15.93
CA THR A 195 -0.67 4.56 -15.75
C THR A 195 -0.95 5.69 -16.73
N LEU A 196 -2.01 5.53 -17.51
CA LEU A 196 -2.47 6.48 -18.52
C LEU A 196 -3.88 6.93 -18.21
N THR A 197 -4.23 8.14 -18.64
CA THR A 197 -5.64 8.53 -18.66
C THR A 197 -6.36 7.75 -19.76
N LYS A 198 -7.61 7.37 -19.53
CA LYS A 198 -8.43 6.70 -20.56
C LYS A 198 -8.76 7.61 -21.75
N ALA A 199 -8.70 8.93 -21.54
CA ALA A 199 -8.88 9.92 -22.58
C ALA A 199 -7.66 10.01 -23.51
N ASP A 200 -6.49 9.60 -23.05
CA ASP A 200 -5.26 9.61 -23.83
C ASP A 200 -5.31 8.53 -24.92
N LYS A 201 -5.25 8.95 -26.18
CA LYS A 201 -5.22 8.10 -27.37
C LYS A 201 -3.83 8.05 -28.01
N GLY A 202 -2.82 8.64 -27.38
CA GLY A 202 -1.45 8.63 -27.85
C GLY A 202 -0.82 7.25 -27.87
N GLU A 203 0.20 7.10 -28.69
CA GLU A 203 1.03 5.88 -28.72
C GLU A 203 2.04 5.90 -27.59
N VAL A 204 2.19 4.76 -26.91
CA VAL A 204 3.28 4.55 -25.95
C VAL A 204 4.49 4.01 -26.70
N ARG A 205 5.57 4.80 -26.74
CA ARG A 205 6.84 4.37 -27.31
C ARG A 205 7.74 3.80 -26.23
N ARG A 206 8.32 2.64 -26.51
CA ARG A 206 9.31 1.99 -25.66
C ARG A 206 10.71 2.25 -26.21
N THR A 207 11.57 2.83 -25.42
CA THR A 207 13.00 2.96 -25.72
C THR A 207 13.81 2.30 -24.62
N ILE A 208 14.72 1.40 -24.99
CA ILE A 208 15.62 0.73 -24.06
C ILE A 208 17.02 1.28 -24.33
N VAL A 209 17.61 1.89 -23.29
CA VAL A 209 18.99 2.37 -23.29
C VAL A 209 19.77 1.44 -22.37
N LEU A 210 20.84 0.84 -22.93
CA LEU A 210 21.75 -0.10 -22.25
C LEU A 210 23.08 0.55 -21.98
#